data_008e8ff45e0d340fd15d153f6c8cf352
#
_entry.id   008e8ff45e0d340fd15d153f6c8cf352
#
_cell.length_a   1.000
_cell.length_b   1.000
_cell.length_c   1.000
_cell.angle_alpha   90.00
_cell.angle_beta   90.00
_cell.angle_gamma   90.00
#
_symmetry.space_group_name_H-M   'P 1'
#
loop_
_entity.id
_entity.type
_entity.pdbx_description
1 polymer ?
#
loop_
_entity_poly.entity_id
_entity_poly.type
_entity_poly.pdbx_seq_one_letter_code
_entity_poly.pdbx_strand_id
1 'polypeptide(L)'
;MDYLDLVDAHIDRRADITIAVQPVSLEDASGMGILRLDRDGQIAAFEEKPTREQLGGMPTRGQTPGLAAMPPDKPFMASMGIYVFSRDVLLDCIAQDGATDFGKQIIPHALSRYRVHAHLFRGYWADVGTVRAFYDANVMLTSAAAPFTFYDPRRPMYTHPRFLPGARFNDCAVRDSIINEGSHIDRARIEHSIVGIRTTIRSGASISRSVLLGADYYEADDNAPARGNNPGLGVGSNVVLDRVIMDKNARIGDGARLTNEPGVDHADGDGYYIRDGIIVVPKDGVIQPGTIV
;
A
#
# COMPACT_ATOMS: atom_id res chain seq x y z
N MET A 1 -9.39 -6.57 -4.76
CA MET A 1 -10.25 -7.78 -4.60
C MET A 1 -11.65 -7.32 -4.23
N ASP A 2 -12.68 -7.94 -4.81
CA ASP A 2 -14.04 -7.77 -4.34
C ASP A 2 -14.28 -8.70 -3.14
N TYR A 3 -14.73 -8.14 -2.04
CA TYR A 3 -14.98 -8.92 -0.81
C TYR A 3 -16.24 -9.79 -0.92
N LEU A 4 -17.19 -9.47 -1.83
CA LEU A 4 -18.36 -10.31 -2.06
C LEU A 4 -17.94 -11.68 -2.59
N ASP A 5 -17.00 -11.76 -3.53
CA ASP A 5 -16.50 -13.03 -4.05
C ASP A 5 -15.91 -13.92 -2.92
N LEU A 6 -15.27 -13.30 -1.92
CA LEU A 6 -14.72 -13.99 -0.76
C LEU A 6 -15.83 -14.46 0.19
N VAL A 7 -16.85 -13.63 0.43
CA VAL A 7 -18.00 -13.95 1.28
C VAL A 7 -18.86 -15.05 0.65
N ASP A 8 -19.13 -14.97 -0.66
CA ASP A 8 -19.87 -16.01 -1.39
C ASP A 8 -19.14 -17.36 -1.30
N ALA A 9 -17.82 -17.37 -1.52
CA ALA A 9 -17.04 -18.58 -1.37
C ALA A 9 -17.05 -19.16 0.06
N HIS A 10 -17.12 -18.30 1.08
CA HIS A 10 -17.27 -18.71 2.48
C HIS A 10 -18.63 -19.41 2.73
N ILE A 11 -19.71 -18.82 2.22
CA ILE A 11 -21.08 -19.35 2.35
C ILE A 11 -21.24 -20.67 1.59
N ASP A 12 -20.81 -20.71 0.32
CA ASP A 12 -20.94 -21.88 -0.55
C ASP A 12 -20.23 -23.12 0.01
N ARG A 13 -19.06 -22.90 0.60
CA ARG A 13 -18.27 -23.97 1.24
C ARG A 13 -18.73 -24.29 2.67
N ARG A 14 -19.67 -23.54 3.20
CA ARG A 14 -20.09 -23.60 4.61
C ARG A 14 -18.85 -23.57 5.53
N ALA A 15 -17.89 -22.71 5.20
CA ALA A 15 -16.67 -22.59 5.96
C ALA A 15 -16.92 -21.92 7.31
N ASP A 16 -16.12 -22.24 8.29
CA ASP A 16 -16.12 -21.54 9.58
C ASP A 16 -15.19 -20.32 9.51
N ILE A 17 -14.09 -20.47 8.74
CA ILE A 17 -13.14 -19.40 8.42
C ILE A 17 -12.74 -19.53 6.95
N THR A 18 -12.65 -18.39 6.24
CA THR A 18 -12.07 -18.34 4.89
C THR A 18 -10.95 -17.32 4.85
N ILE A 19 -9.81 -17.72 4.31
CA ILE A 19 -8.62 -16.88 4.17
C ILE A 19 -8.39 -16.59 2.70
N ALA A 20 -8.29 -15.31 2.33
CA ALA A 20 -7.86 -14.93 1.00
C ALA A 20 -6.37 -15.23 0.83
N VAL A 21 -6.02 -15.88 -0.27
CA VAL A 21 -4.64 -16.36 -0.52
C VAL A 21 -4.19 -16.05 -1.93
N GLN A 22 -2.86 -15.91 -2.11
CA GLN A 22 -2.24 -15.71 -3.41
C GLN A 22 -0.94 -16.53 -3.52
N PRO A 23 -0.59 -17.01 -4.76
CA PRO A 23 0.69 -17.64 -5.02
C PRO A 23 1.85 -16.65 -4.90
N VAL A 24 2.92 -17.03 -4.21
CA VAL A 24 4.12 -16.20 -4.03
C VAL A 24 5.40 -16.98 -4.31
N SER A 25 6.47 -16.25 -4.60
CA SER A 25 7.82 -16.79 -4.79
C SER A 25 8.42 -17.28 -3.47
N LEU A 26 9.54 -18.01 -3.56
CA LEU A 26 10.32 -18.39 -2.38
C LEU A 26 10.89 -17.18 -1.64
N GLU A 27 11.24 -16.13 -2.38
CA GLU A 27 11.81 -14.90 -1.82
C GLU A 27 10.78 -14.16 -0.96
N ASP A 28 9.56 -14.00 -1.48
CA ASP A 28 8.47 -13.30 -0.80
C ASP A 28 7.91 -14.10 0.39
N ALA A 29 7.94 -15.42 0.31
CA ALA A 29 7.30 -16.33 1.27
C ALA A 29 7.81 -16.15 2.72
N SER A 30 9.08 -15.79 2.91
CA SER A 30 9.67 -15.64 4.25
C SER A 30 9.11 -14.46 5.06
N GLY A 31 8.49 -13.49 4.38
CA GLY A 31 7.87 -12.30 5.00
C GLY A 31 6.38 -12.46 5.34
N MET A 32 5.74 -13.54 4.92
CA MET A 32 4.28 -13.72 4.92
C MET A 32 3.83 -14.95 5.70
N GLY A 33 2.53 -15.00 6.00
CA GLY A 33 1.89 -16.24 6.49
C GLY A 33 1.71 -17.22 5.34
N ILE A 34 2.36 -18.38 5.40
CA ILE A 34 2.32 -19.41 4.35
C ILE A 34 1.40 -20.54 4.74
N LEU A 35 0.61 -20.99 3.76
CA LEU A 35 -0.39 -22.05 3.95
C LEU A 35 -0.05 -23.28 3.10
N ARG A 36 -0.39 -24.46 3.63
CA ARG A 36 -0.46 -25.68 2.85
C ARG A 36 -1.92 -26.12 2.75
N LEU A 37 -2.37 -26.38 1.54
CA LEU A 37 -3.73 -26.80 1.26
C LEU A 37 -3.80 -28.31 1.05
N ASP A 38 -4.92 -28.92 1.44
CA ASP A 38 -5.28 -30.29 1.08
C ASP A 38 -5.96 -30.35 -0.31
N ARG A 39 -6.40 -31.55 -0.70
CA ARG A 39 -7.05 -31.77 -2.01
C ARG A 39 -8.40 -31.09 -2.17
N ASP A 40 -9.05 -30.75 -1.08
CA ASP A 40 -10.38 -30.13 -1.05
C ASP A 40 -10.30 -28.59 -0.90
N GLY A 41 -9.08 -28.06 -0.83
CA GLY A 41 -8.83 -26.61 -0.65
C GLY A 41 -8.99 -26.15 0.80
N GLN A 42 -9.04 -27.07 1.75
CA GLN A 42 -8.93 -26.75 3.16
C GLN A 42 -7.47 -26.46 3.52
N ILE A 43 -7.29 -25.63 4.52
CA ILE A 43 -5.96 -25.27 5.00
C ILE A 43 -5.52 -26.34 6.00
N ALA A 44 -4.51 -27.13 5.62
CA ALA A 44 -3.96 -28.21 6.43
C ALA A 44 -2.79 -27.78 7.33
N ALA A 45 -2.13 -26.66 7.01
CA ALA A 45 -1.08 -26.07 7.84
C ALA A 45 -0.97 -24.56 7.55
N PHE A 46 -0.52 -23.81 8.55
CA PHE A 46 -0.26 -22.38 8.47
C PHE A 46 1.01 -22.06 9.28
N GLU A 47 1.94 -21.33 8.67
CA GLU A 47 3.18 -20.87 9.31
C GLU A 47 3.36 -19.37 9.06
N GLU A 48 3.46 -18.60 10.13
CA GLU A 48 3.68 -17.16 10.05
C GLU A 48 5.17 -16.84 9.94
N LYS A 49 5.55 -16.20 8.83
CA LYS A 49 6.94 -15.81 8.53
C LYS A 49 7.92 -16.99 8.68
N PRO A 50 7.71 -18.08 7.94
CA PRO A 50 8.48 -19.29 8.08
C PRO A 50 9.95 -19.11 7.69
N THR A 51 10.82 -19.86 8.35
CA THR A 51 12.22 -19.99 7.92
C THR A 51 12.31 -20.77 6.59
N ARG A 52 13.45 -20.64 5.90
CA ARG A 52 13.69 -21.44 4.66
C ARG A 52 13.55 -22.95 4.86
N GLU A 53 13.92 -23.44 6.02
CA GLU A 53 13.79 -24.85 6.37
C GLU A 53 12.32 -25.27 6.49
N GLN A 54 11.51 -24.49 7.19
CA GLN A 54 10.06 -24.71 7.32
C GLN A 54 9.35 -24.65 5.97
N LEU A 55 9.76 -23.76 5.08
CA LEU A 55 9.24 -23.67 3.71
C LEU A 55 9.42 -24.95 2.90
N GLY A 56 10.44 -25.77 3.20
CA GLY A 56 10.67 -27.05 2.54
C GLY A 56 9.50 -28.04 2.60
N GLY A 57 8.66 -27.95 3.65
CA GLY A 57 7.46 -28.77 3.85
C GLY A 57 6.14 -28.12 3.38
N MET A 58 6.15 -26.90 2.86
CA MET A 58 4.98 -26.07 2.62
C MET A 58 4.58 -25.86 1.13
N PRO A 59 5.27 -26.39 0.09
CA PRO A 59 4.84 -26.12 -1.29
C PRO A 59 3.46 -26.72 -1.56
N THR A 60 2.59 -25.96 -2.21
CA THR A 60 1.20 -26.37 -2.51
C THR A 60 1.06 -26.92 -3.95
N ARG A 61 2.15 -27.33 -4.59
CA ARG A 61 2.14 -27.77 -5.99
C ARG A 61 1.27 -29.01 -6.22
N GLY A 62 0.36 -28.90 -7.19
CA GLY A 62 -0.25 -30.03 -7.90
C GLY A 62 -1.26 -30.88 -7.12
N GLN A 63 -1.65 -30.52 -5.92
CA GLN A 63 -2.51 -31.35 -5.08
C GLN A 63 -3.96 -30.87 -4.97
N THR A 64 -4.25 -29.62 -5.31
CA THR A 64 -5.58 -29.04 -5.14
C THR A 64 -6.22 -28.70 -6.50
N PRO A 65 -7.44 -29.21 -6.82
CA PRO A 65 -8.16 -28.85 -8.00
C PRO A 65 -8.37 -27.32 -8.09
N GLY A 66 -8.12 -26.72 -9.27
CA GLY A 66 -8.17 -25.26 -9.44
C GLY A 66 -6.85 -24.53 -9.17
N LEU A 67 -5.87 -25.16 -8.52
CA LEU A 67 -4.51 -24.64 -8.34
C LEU A 67 -3.52 -25.14 -9.42
N ALA A 68 -3.95 -25.97 -10.35
CA ALA A 68 -3.12 -26.47 -11.45
C ALA A 68 -2.53 -25.37 -12.35
N ALA A 69 -3.01 -24.13 -12.23
CA ALA A 69 -2.54 -22.96 -12.97
C ALA A 69 -1.67 -22.03 -12.14
N MET A 70 -1.06 -22.50 -11.04
CA MET A 70 -0.09 -21.68 -10.30
C MET A 70 1.17 -21.47 -11.15
N PRO A 71 1.69 -20.23 -11.20
CA PRO A 71 2.96 -19.96 -11.87
C PRO A 71 4.06 -20.86 -11.30
N PRO A 72 4.92 -21.48 -12.15
CA PRO A 72 5.97 -22.41 -11.68
C PRO A 72 6.97 -21.77 -10.71
N ASP A 73 7.16 -20.46 -10.83
CA ASP A 73 8.04 -19.62 -10.02
C ASP A 73 7.41 -19.20 -8.68
N LYS A 74 6.09 -19.47 -8.48
CA LYS A 74 5.33 -19.13 -7.25
C LYS A 74 4.73 -20.36 -6.58
N PRO A 75 5.56 -21.24 -5.98
CA PRO A 75 5.11 -22.53 -5.45
C PRO A 75 4.44 -22.45 -4.07
N PHE A 76 4.44 -21.31 -3.40
CA PHE A 76 3.88 -21.14 -2.07
C PHE A 76 2.56 -20.39 -2.11
N MET A 77 1.68 -20.69 -1.16
CA MET A 77 0.41 -19.99 -0.99
C MET A 77 0.51 -19.08 0.22
N ALA A 78 0.45 -17.76 -0.01
CA ALA A 78 0.52 -16.78 1.06
C ALA A 78 -0.87 -16.28 1.47
N SER A 79 -1.06 -16.05 2.76
CA SER A 79 -2.19 -15.30 3.30
C SER A 79 -2.10 -13.83 2.88
N MET A 80 -3.20 -13.29 2.38
CA MET A 80 -3.31 -11.87 2.07
C MET A 80 -3.66 -11.02 3.31
N GLY A 81 -3.77 -11.63 4.51
CA GLY A 81 -4.20 -10.92 5.71
C GLY A 81 -5.69 -10.54 5.72
N ILE A 82 -6.49 -11.15 4.85
CA ILE A 82 -7.92 -10.88 4.71
C ILE A 82 -8.68 -12.15 5.04
N TYR A 83 -9.59 -12.05 6.02
CA TYR A 83 -10.30 -13.18 6.60
C TYR A 83 -11.79 -12.94 6.61
N VAL A 84 -12.59 -14.01 6.41
CA VAL A 84 -14.01 -14.06 6.70
C VAL A 84 -14.23 -15.12 7.77
N PHE A 85 -14.91 -14.76 8.84
CA PHE A 85 -15.29 -15.64 9.94
C PHE A 85 -16.79 -15.75 10.06
N SER A 86 -17.31 -16.94 10.35
CA SER A 86 -18.62 -17.06 10.96
C SER A 86 -18.58 -16.35 12.33
N ARG A 87 -19.60 -15.56 12.66
CA ARG A 87 -19.61 -14.68 13.84
C ARG A 87 -19.24 -15.42 15.14
N ASP A 88 -19.89 -16.55 15.38
CA ASP A 88 -19.71 -17.28 16.65
C ASP A 88 -18.31 -17.90 16.74
N VAL A 89 -17.74 -18.31 15.60
CA VAL A 89 -16.35 -18.79 15.51
C VAL A 89 -15.35 -17.67 15.82
N LEU A 90 -15.58 -16.46 15.29
CA LEU A 90 -14.74 -15.31 15.63
C LEU A 90 -14.76 -15.02 17.12
N LEU A 91 -15.96 -14.97 17.71
CA LEU A 91 -16.10 -14.69 19.13
C LEU A 91 -15.42 -15.75 20.00
N ASP A 92 -15.54 -17.04 19.64
CA ASP A 92 -14.83 -18.13 20.34
C ASP A 92 -13.30 -18.02 20.19
N CYS A 93 -12.82 -17.69 18.99
CA CYS A 93 -11.37 -17.52 18.76
C CYS A 93 -10.76 -16.36 19.54
N ILE A 94 -11.44 -15.21 19.64
CA ILE A 94 -10.92 -14.04 20.37
C ILE A 94 -11.15 -14.09 21.88
N ALA A 95 -12.07 -14.95 22.35
CA ALA A 95 -12.32 -15.15 23.78
C ALA A 95 -11.23 -15.99 24.46
N GLN A 96 -10.30 -16.56 23.69
CA GLN A 96 -9.19 -17.33 24.27
C GLN A 96 -8.17 -16.39 24.94
N ASP A 97 -7.80 -16.70 26.17
CA ASP A 97 -6.84 -15.90 26.92
C ASP A 97 -5.49 -15.78 26.19
N GLY A 98 -5.05 -14.54 25.96
CA GLY A 98 -3.77 -14.21 25.33
C GLY A 98 -3.76 -14.24 23.79
N ALA A 99 -4.89 -14.44 23.13
CA ALA A 99 -4.98 -14.39 21.67
C ALA A 99 -4.96 -12.94 21.16
N THR A 100 -3.79 -12.48 20.71
CA THR A 100 -3.57 -11.10 20.23
C THR A 100 -3.13 -11.03 18.76
N ASP A 101 -2.78 -12.15 18.14
CA ASP A 101 -2.24 -12.21 16.77
C ASP A 101 -2.96 -13.29 15.95
N PHE A 102 -3.56 -12.86 14.83
CA PHE A 102 -4.29 -13.79 13.95
C PHE A 102 -3.38 -14.83 13.32
N GLY A 103 -2.21 -14.44 12.82
CA GLY A 103 -1.29 -15.33 12.11
C GLY A 103 -0.58 -16.31 13.05
N LYS A 104 -0.09 -15.83 14.19
CA LYS A 104 0.73 -16.66 15.10
C LYS A 104 -0.09 -17.52 16.04
N GLN A 105 -1.31 -17.11 16.37
CA GLN A 105 -2.09 -17.74 17.45
C GLN A 105 -3.45 -18.22 16.98
N ILE A 106 -4.29 -17.30 16.47
CA ILE A 106 -5.70 -17.58 16.19
C ILE A 106 -5.85 -18.59 15.06
N ILE A 107 -5.23 -18.36 13.91
CA ILE A 107 -5.38 -19.24 12.73
C ILE A 107 -4.78 -20.63 13.00
N PRO A 108 -3.52 -20.77 13.48
CA PRO A 108 -2.98 -22.10 13.82
C PRO A 108 -3.85 -22.90 14.79
N HIS A 109 -4.41 -22.24 15.82
CA HIS A 109 -5.32 -22.87 16.77
C HIS A 109 -6.66 -23.30 16.13
N ALA A 110 -7.19 -22.44 15.26
CA ALA A 110 -8.46 -22.69 14.58
C ALA A 110 -8.42 -23.89 13.62
N LEU A 111 -7.25 -24.19 13.03
CA LEU A 111 -7.10 -25.30 12.07
C LEU A 111 -7.48 -26.67 12.68
N SER A 112 -7.30 -26.86 13.99
CA SER A 112 -7.65 -28.12 14.66
C SER A 112 -9.11 -28.24 15.07
N ARG A 113 -9.88 -27.11 15.02
CA ARG A 113 -11.24 -27.05 15.57
C ARG A 113 -12.30 -26.68 14.54
N TYR A 114 -11.92 -25.97 13.49
CA TYR A 114 -12.84 -25.37 12.53
C TYR A 114 -12.48 -25.74 11.08
N ARG A 115 -13.46 -25.62 10.19
CA ARG A 115 -13.28 -25.77 8.74
C ARG A 115 -12.69 -24.48 8.18
N VAL A 116 -11.38 -24.46 7.97
CA VAL A 116 -10.66 -23.30 7.44
C VAL A 116 -10.35 -23.52 5.97
N HIS A 117 -10.92 -22.70 5.09
CA HIS A 117 -10.76 -22.80 3.64
C HIS A 117 -9.94 -21.64 3.07
N ALA A 118 -9.25 -21.90 1.97
CA ALA A 118 -8.58 -20.88 1.20
C ALA A 118 -9.46 -20.39 0.04
N HIS A 119 -9.48 -19.06 -0.16
CA HIS A 119 -10.03 -18.41 -1.35
C HIS A 119 -8.90 -17.85 -2.20
N LEU A 120 -8.65 -18.46 -3.38
CA LEU A 120 -7.58 -18.06 -4.28
C LEU A 120 -7.94 -16.77 -5.02
N PHE A 121 -7.24 -15.70 -4.73
CA PHE A 121 -7.32 -14.45 -5.49
C PHE A 121 -6.34 -14.46 -6.67
N ARG A 122 -6.83 -14.14 -7.87
CA ARG A 122 -6.03 -14.17 -9.11
C ARG A 122 -5.67 -12.79 -9.66
N GLY A 123 -6.07 -11.72 -8.99
CA GLY A 123 -5.78 -10.36 -9.38
C GLY A 123 -4.44 -9.85 -8.83
N TYR A 124 -4.15 -8.60 -9.09
CA TYR A 124 -3.00 -7.93 -8.50
C TYR A 124 -3.20 -7.75 -6.98
N TRP A 125 -2.20 -8.12 -6.23
CA TRP A 125 -2.09 -7.87 -4.80
C TRP A 125 -0.61 -7.68 -4.44
N ALA A 126 -0.33 -6.74 -3.57
CA ALA A 126 1.00 -6.51 -2.99
C ALA A 126 0.86 -6.22 -1.49
N ASP A 127 1.73 -6.82 -0.70
CA ASP A 127 1.91 -6.40 0.68
C ASP A 127 2.69 -5.08 0.70
N VAL A 128 2.07 -4.04 1.28
CA VAL A 128 2.65 -2.69 1.38
C VAL A 128 3.17 -2.40 2.80
N GLY A 129 3.60 -3.41 3.50
CA GLY A 129 4.09 -3.36 4.88
C GLY A 129 5.45 -2.66 5.07
N THR A 130 6.16 -2.29 3.99
CA THR A 130 7.41 -1.54 4.03
C THR A 130 7.32 -0.25 3.22
N VAL A 131 8.20 0.72 3.52
CA VAL A 131 8.29 1.98 2.75
C VAL A 131 8.55 1.69 1.27
N ARG A 132 9.46 0.77 0.98
CA ARG A 132 9.78 0.34 -0.38
C ARG A 132 8.55 -0.23 -1.09
N ALA A 133 7.87 -1.19 -0.50
CA ALA A 133 6.71 -1.83 -1.11
C ALA A 133 5.55 -0.85 -1.33
N PHE A 134 5.30 0.05 -0.37
CA PHE A 134 4.33 1.14 -0.53
C PHE A 134 4.69 2.06 -1.69
N TYR A 135 5.95 2.49 -1.77
CA TYR A 135 6.44 3.37 -2.83
C TYR A 135 6.31 2.70 -4.21
N ASP A 136 6.83 1.48 -4.36
CA ASP A 136 6.83 0.76 -5.64
C ASP A 136 5.40 0.48 -6.12
N ALA A 137 4.49 0.08 -5.22
CA ALA A 137 3.08 -0.15 -5.54
C ALA A 137 2.37 1.12 -6.03
N ASN A 138 2.70 2.29 -5.48
CA ASN A 138 2.14 3.56 -5.92
C ASN A 138 2.72 4.02 -7.26
N VAL A 139 4.05 4.05 -7.39
CA VAL A 139 4.70 4.54 -8.62
C VAL A 139 4.35 3.66 -9.82
N MET A 140 4.20 2.34 -9.64
CA MET A 140 3.76 1.43 -10.68
C MET A 140 2.41 1.82 -11.31
N LEU A 141 1.49 2.41 -10.53
CA LEU A 141 0.19 2.87 -11.03
C LEU A 141 0.28 4.02 -12.05
N THR A 142 1.40 4.73 -12.09
CA THR A 142 1.64 5.80 -13.08
C THR A 142 2.02 5.26 -14.46
N SER A 143 2.35 3.98 -14.55
CA SER A 143 2.69 3.32 -15.81
C SER A 143 1.47 3.09 -16.70
N ALA A 144 1.66 3.17 -18.02
CA ALA A 144 0.65 2.79 -18.99
C ALA A 144 0.24 1.30 -18.89
N ALA A 145 1.10 0.46 -18.31
CA ALA A 145 0.86 -0.96 -18.06
C ALA A 145 0.49 -1.24 -16.59
N ALA A 146 -0.20 -0.30 -15.92
CA ALA A 146 -0.68 -0.51 -14.55
C ALA A 146 -1.48 -1.82 -14.45
N PRO A 147 -1.26 -2.64 -13.40
CA PRO A 147 -1.84 -3.98 -13.31
C PRO A 147 -3.34 -3.99 -13.05
N PHE A 148 -3.93 -2.86 -12.69
CA PHE A 148 -5.36 -2.69 -12.48
C PHE A 148 -5.78 -1.23 -12.64
N THR A 149 -7.09 -1.00 -12.77
CA THR A 149 -7.71 0.34 -12.73
C THR A 149 -8.60 0.47 -11.51
N PHE A 150 -8.67 1.68 -10.94
CA PHE A 150 -9.63 2.00 -9.87
C PHE A 150 -11.07 2.20 -10.38
N TYR A 151 -11.26 2.26 -11.70
CA TYR A 151 -12.58 2.43 -12.31
C TYR A 151 -13.18 1.08 -12.72
N ASP A 152 -14.23 0.66 -12.03
CA ASP A 152 -15.11 -0.43 -12.44
C ASP A 152 -16.58 0.01 -12.23
N PRO A 153 -17.35 0.24 -13.31
CA PRO A 153 -18.74 0.71 -13.19
C PRO A 153 -19.68 -0.33 -12.58
N ARG A 154 -19.32 -1.62 -12.58
CA ARG A 154 -20.12 -2.69 -11.99
C ARG A 154 -19.79 -2.92 -10.52
N ARG A 155 -18.57 -2.54 -10.10
CA ARG A 155 -18.03 -2.73 -8.75
C ARG A 155 -17.31 -1.46 -8.28
N PRO A 156 -18.05 -0.34 -8.08
CA PRO A 156 -17.43 0.94 -7.75
C PRO A 156 -16.69 0.88 -6.42
N MET A 157 -15.50 1.46 -6.40
CA MET A 157 -14.74 1.65 -5.17
C MET A 157 -15.25 2.90 -4.46
N TYR A 158 -15.93 2.72 -3.35
CA TYR A 158 -16.46 3.84 -2.56
C TYR A 158 -15.33 4.50 -1.76
N THR A 159 -15.14 5.81 -2.01
CA THR A 159 -14.23 6.65 -1.24
C THR A 159 -15.02 7.76 -0.57
N HIS A 160 -14.41 8.42 0.43
CA HIS A 160 -15.04 9.58 1.05
C HIS A 160 -15.17 10.73 0.03
N PRO A 161 -16.40 11.16 -0.36
CA PRO A 161 -16.59 12.23 -1.31
C PRO A 161 -16.18 13.57 -0.66
N ARG A 162 -15.22 14.26 -1.27
CA ARG A 162 -14.69 15.52 -0.75
C ARG A 162 -15.21 16.74 -1.49
N PHE A 163 -15.91 16.55 -2.61
CA PHE A 163 -16.52 17.60 -3.43
C PHE A 163 -15.52 18.70 -3.82
N LEU A 164 -14.30 18.31 -4.17
CA LEU A 164 -13.24 19.23 -4.57
C LEU A 164 -13.41 19.67 -6.05
N PRO A 165 -12.93 20.84 -6.41
CA PRO A 165 -12.86 21.26 -7.81
C PRO A 165 -11.82 20.44 -8.56
N GLY A 166 -11.88 20.46 -9.88
CA GLY A 166 -10.83 19.84 -10.71
C GLY A 166 -9.43 20.41 -10.39
N ALA A 167 -8.38 19.63 -10.68
CA ALA A 167 -7.01 20.11 -10.57
C ALA A 167 -6.75 21.27 -11.55
N ARG A 168 -6.03 22.29 -11.09
CA ARG A 168 -5.70 23.49 -11.88
C ARG A 168 -4.23 23.50 -12.24
N PHE A 169 -3.94 23.64 -13.53
CA PHE A 169 -2.61 23.72 -14.10
C PHE A 169 -2.37 25.09 -14.74
N ASN A 170 -1.18 25.63 -14.55
CA ASN A 170 -0.73 26.82 -15.23
C ASN A 170 0.68 26.57 -15.77
N ASP A 171 0.85 26.48 -17.10
CA ASP A 171 2.12 26.29 -17.81
C ASP A 171 2.97 25.12 -17.24
N CYS A 172 2.40 23.92 -17.24
CA CYS A 172 3.01 22.73 -16.63
C CYS A 172 3.38 21.67 -17.68
N ALA A 173 4.45 20.92 -17.41
CA ALA A 173 4.80 19.70 -18.14
C ALA A 173 4.52 18.47 -17.26
N VAL A 174 3.55 17.64 -17.65
CA VAL A 174 3.15 16.43 -16.90
C VAL A 174 3.30 15.22 -17.81
N ARG A 175 3.97 14.17 -17.31
CA ARG A 175 4.16 12.90 -18.02
C ARG A 175 3.99 11.72 -17.07
N ASP A 176 3.28 10.67 -17.52
CA ASP A 176 3.14 9.39 -16.82
C ASP A 176 2.83 9.59 -15.33
N SER A 177 1.82 10.39 -14.99
CA SER A 177 1.54 10.82 -13.64
C SER A 177 0.04 10.83 -13.35
N ILE A 178 -0.32 10.66 -12.08
CA ILE A 178 -1.69 10.73 -11.61
C ILE A 178 -1.83 12.00 -10.76
N ILE A 179 -2.74 12.90 -11.16
CA ILE A 179 -2.99 14.15 -10.46
C ILE A 179 -4.42 14.17 -9.95
N ASN A 180 -4.58 14.33 -8.65
CA ASN A 180 -5.89 14.30 -8.02
C ASN A 180 -6.52 15.70 -7.92
N GLU A 181 -7.84 15.70 -7.70
CA GLU A 181 -8.69 16.88 -7.60
C GLU A 181 -8.28 17.86 -6.50
N GLY A 182 -8.63 19.11 -6.68
CA GLY A 182 -8.30 20.19 -5.74
C GLY A 182 -6.84 20.64 -5.77
N SER A 183 -5.99 20.07 -6.65
CA SER A 183 -4.57 20.42 -6.72
C SER A 183 -4.36 21.71 -7.53
N HIS A 184 -3.42 22.55 -7.10
CA HIS A 184 -2.99 23.77 -7.78
C HIS A 184 -1.52 23.67 -8.16
N ILE A 185 -1.21 23.67 -9.46
CA ILE A 185 0.14 23.45 -9.99
C ILE A 185 0.52 24.59 -10.92
N ASP A 186 1.59 25.30 -10.59
CA ASP A 186 2.07 26.45 -11.33
C ASP A 186 3.48 26.24 -11.87
N ARG A 187 3.67 26.32 -13.19
CA ARG A 187 4.95 26.26 -13.91
C ARG A 187 5.89 25.18 -13.38
N ALA A 188 5.40 23.94 -13.29
CA ALA A 188 6.13 22.81 -12.74
C ALA A 188 6.27 21.66 -13.75
N ARG A 189 7.28 20.82 -13.53
CA ARG A 189 7.49 19.56 -14.25
C ARG A 189 7.18 18.40 -13.32
N ILE A 190 6.35 17.47 -13.76
CA ILE A 190 5.95 16.29 -12.98
C ILE A 190 6.07 15.05 -13.87
N GLU A 191 6.85 14.05 -13.43
CA GLU A 191 7.08 12.82 -14.17
C GLU A 191 6.98 11.59 -13.24
N HIS A 192 6.33 10.51 -13.71
CA HIS A 192 6.20 9.24 -13.00
C HIS A 192 5.80 9.40 -11.53
N SER A 193 4.84 10.30 -11.26
CA SER A 193 4.53 10.72 -9.89
C SER A 193 3.02 10.71 -9.62
N ILE A 194 2.67 10.54 -8.35
CA ILE A 194 1.30 10.70 -7.87
C ILE A 194 1.21 11.98 -7.06
N VAL A 195 0.26 12.82 -7.41
CA VAL A 195 -0.06 14.06 -6.69
C VAL A 195 -1.44 13.92 -6.07
N GLY A 196 -1.48 13.87 -4.75
CA GLY A 196 -2.70 13.72 -3.95
C GLY A 196 -3.57 14.97 -3.95
N ILE A 197 -4.75 14.84 -3.36
CA ILE A 197 -5.76 15.91 -3.31
C ILE A 197 -5.24 17.19 -2.63
N ARG A 198 -5.72 18.35 -3.04
CA ARG A 198 -5.38 19.68 -2.46
C ARG A 198 -3.89 20.03 -2.46
N THR A 199 -3.08 19.33 -3.26
CA THR A 199 -1.65 19.64 -3.32
C THR A 199 -1.41 20.99 -4.01
N THR A 200 -0.64 21.84 -3.36
CA THR A 200 -0.12 23.07 -3.98
C THR A 200 1.33 22.84 -4.40
N ILE A 201 1.64 23.03 -5.69
CA ILE A 201 2.99 22.97 -6.25
C ILE A 201 3.31 24.33 -6.89
N ARG A 202 4.34 25.00 -6.39
CA ARG A 202 4.71 26.34 -6.79
C ARG A 202 5.71 26.34 -7.95
N SER A 203 5.90 27.52 -8.53
CA SER A 203 6.64 27.73 -9.76
C SER A 203 8.08 27.20 -9.72
N GLY A 204 8.52 26.61 -10.82
CA GLY A 204 9.87 26.08 -10.99
C GLY A 204 10.13 24.73 -10.31
N ALA A 205 9.14 24.13 -9.68
CA ALA A 205 9.30 22.82 -9.07
C ALA A 205 9.47 21.71 -10.12
N SER A 206 10.35 20.74 -9.81
CA SER A 206 10.56 19.52 -10.60
C SER A 206 10.36 18.29 -9.70
N ILE A 207 9.38 17.47 -10.04
CA ILE A 207 8.98 16.31 -9.26
C ILE A 207 9.08 15.08 -10.14
N SER A 208 9.88 14.10 -9.74
CA SER A 208 10.02 12.85 -10.44
C SER A 208 9.92 11.66 -9.49
N ARG A 209 9.33 10.56 -9.98
CA ARG A 209 9.23 9.28 -9.25
C ARG A 209 8.83 9.49 -7.78
N SER A 210 7.80 10.30 -7.52
CA SER A 210 7.44 10.69 -6.17
C SER A 210 5.95 10.49 -5.88
N VAL A 211 5.63 10.27 -4.61
CA VAL A 211 4.26 10.06 -4.13
C VAL A 211 3.93 11.14 -3.10
N LEU A 212 3.10 12.10 -3.51
CA LEU A 212 2.61 13.17 -2.66
C LEU A 212 1.19 12.82 -2.23
N LEU A 213 0.95 12.62 -0.93
CA LEU A 213 -0.35 12.18 -0.41
C LEU A 213 -1.38 13.33 -0.29
N GLY A 214 -0.94 14.57 -0.52
CA GLY A 214 -1.83 15.73 -0.58
C GLY A 214 -2.01 16.44 0.74
N ALA A 215 -3.19 17.05 0.93
CA ALA A 215 -3.50 17.81 2.13
C ALA A 215 -4.93 17.56 2.60
N ASP A 216 -5.14 17.70 3.90
CA ASP A 216 -6.46 17.59 4.54
C ASP A 216 -7.26 18.89 4.46
N TYR A 217 -6.59 20.02 4.22
CA TYR A 217 -7.16 21.39 4.16
C TYR A 217 -6.37 22.27 3.19
N TYR A 218 -6.91 23.45 2.83
CA TYR A 218 -6.16 24.54 2.21
C TYR A 218 -5.68 25.52 3.28
N GLU A 219 -4.54 26.21 3.06
CA GLU A 219 -4.06 27.22 4.02
C GLU A 219 -5.04 28.38 4.28
N ALA A 220 -5.92 28.63 3.35
CA ALA A 220 -6.94 29.68 3.46
C ALA A 220 -8.22 29.23 4.20
N ASP A 221 -8.32 27.94 4.61
CA ASP A 221 -9.50 27.45 5.31
C ASP A 221 -9.52 27.98 6.76
N ASP A 222 -10.69 28.34 7.26
CA ASP A 222 -10.88 28.91 8.61
C ASP A 222 -10.38 27.98 9.74
N ASN A 223 -10.39 26.67 9.50
CA ASN A 223 -9.95 25.65 10.45
C ASN A 223 -8.52 25.15 10.18
N ALA A 224 -7.80 25.78 9.25
CA ALA A 224 -6.41 25.42 8.98
C ALA A 224 -5.51 25.79 10.18
N PRO A 225 -4.55 24.92 10.53
CA PRO A 225 -3.55 25.27 11.55
C PRO A 225 -2.77 26.52 11.16
N ALA A 226 -2.48 27.37 12.14
CA ALA A 226 -1.69 28.59 11.91
C ALA A 226 -0.32 28.24 11.32
N ARG A 227 0.04 28.90 10.22
CA ARG A 227 1.31 28.65 9.51
C ARG A 227 2.54 29.01 10.35
N GLY A 228 2.47 30.07 11.15
CA GLY A 228 3.64 30.61 11.84
C GLY A 228 4.73 31.03 10.84
N ASN A 229 5.99 30.70 11.16
CA ASN A 229 7.15 30.96 10.30
C ASN A 229 7.45 29.81 9.31
N ASN A 230 6.62 28.79 9.24
CA ASN A 230 6.83 27.63 8.36
C ASN A 230 6.64 28.00 6.86
N PRO A 231 7.26 27.25 5.95
CA PRO A 231 6.95 27.30 4.54
C PRO A 231 5.45 27.12 4.26
N GLY A 232 5.00 27.54 3.09
CA GLY A 232 3.63 27.31 2.64
C GLY A 232 3.31 25.82 2.48
N LEU A 233 2.06 25.46 2.70
CA LEU A 233 1.58 24.07 2.54
C LEU A 233 1.89 23.55 1.12
N GLY A 234 2.35 22.30 1.04
CA GLY A 234 2.73 21.64 -0.21
C GLY A 234 4.17 21.91 -0.60
N VAL A 235 4.42 22.07 -1.90
CA VAL A 235 5.77 22.17 -2.51
C VAL A 235 6.06 23.62 -2.87
N GLY A 236 7.17 24.14 -2.37
CA GLY A 236 7.68 25.48 -2.59
C GLY A 236 8.18 25.71 -4.02
N SER A 237 8.64 26.94 -4.27
CA SER A 237 9.18 27.34 -5.58
C SER A 237 10.59 26.78 -5.79
N ASN A 238 10.91 26.38 -7.04
CA ASN A 238 12.22 25.85 -7.44
C ASN A 238 12.68 24.61 -6.62
N VAL A 239 11.74 23.84 -6.09
CA VAL A 239 11.99 22.60 -5.37
C VAL A 239 12.28 21.47 -6.34
N VAL A 240 13.22 20.58 -5.98
CA VAL A 240 13.50 19.34 -6.71
C VAL A 240 13.21 18.14 -5.83
N LEU A 241 12.30 17.28 -6.25
CA LEU A 241 11.97 16.02 -5.60
C LEU A 241 12.26 14.85 -6.53
N ASP A 242 12.99 13.86 -6.05
CA ASP A 242 13.19 12.59 -6.74
C ASP A 242 13.16 11.42 -5.75
N ARG A 243 12.28 10.44 -5.99
CA ARG A 243 12.03 9.30 -5.10
C ARG A 243 11.66 9.72 -3.67
N VAL A 244 10.65 10.58 -3.58
CA VAL A 244 10.15 11.11 -2.32
C VAL A 244 8.73 10.60 -2.07
N ILE A 245 8.46 10.18 -0.84
CA ILE A 245 7.10 10.09 -0.28
C ILE A 245 6.89 11.34 0.58
N MET A 246 5.96 12.17 0.18
CA MET A 246 5.54 13.36 0.94
C MET A 246 4.16 13.08 1.53
N ASP A 247 4.10 12.89 2.83
CA ASP A 247 2.84 12.61 3.53
C ASP A 247 1.98 13.88 3.65
N LYS A 248 0.77 13.71 4.16
CA LYS A 248 -0.24 14.77 4.18
C LYS A 248 0.19 15.99 4.97
N ASN A 249 -0.22 17.15 4.48
CA ASN A 249 0.01 18.45 5.10
C ASN A 249 1.48 18.84 5.22
N ALA A 250 2.40 18.10 4.62
CA ALA A 250 3.82 18.42 4.66
C ALA A 250 4.10 19.74 3.90
N ARG A 251 5.18 20.41 4.31
CA ARG A 251 5.58 21.74 3.85
C ARG A 251 7.02 21.70 3.40
N ILE A 252 7.26 21.90 2.11
CA ILE A 252 8.61 21.91 1.55
C ILE A 252 8.96 23.34 1.13
N GLY A 253 9.98 23.91 1.75
CA GLY A 253 10.43 25.27 1.54
C GLY A 253 11.06 25.49 0.17
N ASP A 254 11.07 26.74 -0.28
CA ASP A 254 11.59 27.14 -1.59
C ASP A 254 13.04 26.71 -1.78
N GLY A 255 13.39 26.23 -2.97
CA GLY A 255 14.73 25.81 -3.36
C GLY A 255 15.24 24.54 -2.69
N ALA A 256 14.43 23.82 -1.92
CA ALA A 256 14.83 22.54 -1.35
C ALA A 256 15.08 21.48 -2.44
N ARG A 257 16.07 20.61 -2.21
CA ARG A 257 16.44 19.50 -3.10
C ARG A 257 16.42 18.20 -2.31
N LEU A 258 15.44 17.38 -2.51
CA LEU A 258 15.28 16.07 -1.89
C LEU A 258 15.50 14.99 -2.96
N THR A 259 16.74 14.58 -3.15
CA THR A 259 17.16 13.70 -4.26
C THR A 259 17.95 12.49 -3.81
N ASN A 260 18.44 12.47 -2.56
CA ASN A 260 19.33 11.43 -2.01
C ASN A 260 20.51 11.13 -2.96
N GLU A 261 21.18 12.15 -3.46
CA GLU A 261 22.32 12.02 -4.38
C GLU A 261 23.45 11.12 -3.82
N PRO A 262 23.75 11.12 -2.50
CA PRO A 262 24.72 10.19 -1.92
C PRO A 262 24.30 8.72 -1.95
N GLY A 263 23.04 8.42 -2.24
CA GLY A 263 22.52 7.05 -2.28
C GLY A 263 22.47 6.38 -0.92
N VAL A 264 22.12 7.12 0.13
CA VAL A 264 22.00 6.62 1.51
C VAL A 264 20.77 5.73 1.62
N ASP A 265 20.93 4.51 2.14
CA ASP A 265 19.80 3.58 2.32
C ASP A 265 18.93 3.95 3.51
N HIS A 266 19.53 4.33 4.66
CA HIS A 266 18.82 4.64 5.90
C HIS A 266 19.45 5.84 6.58
N ALA A 267 18.65 6.86 6.90
CA ALA A 267 19.04 8.02 7.70
C ALA A 267 17.82 8.67 8.34
N ASP A 268 18.05 9.41 9.42
CA ASP A 268 17.07 10.29 10.05
C ASP A 268 17.61 11.72 9.98
N GLY A 269 16.81 12.64 9.43
CA GLY A 269 17.15 14.06 9.28
C GLY A 269 16.09 14.96 9.93
N ASP A 270 16.34 16.27 9.84
CA ASP A 270 15.38 17.26 10.34
C ASP A 270 14.18 17.38 9.39
N GLY A 271 13.03 16.88 9.84
CA GLY A 271 11.78 16.88 9.08
C GLY A 271 11.67 15.76 8.02
N TYR A 272 12.62 14.83 7.92
CA TYR A 272 12.56 13.71 6.98
C TYR A 272 13.25 12.45 7.50
N TYR A 273 12.95 11.34 6.83
CA TYR A 273 13.63 10.04 6.99
C TYR A 273 14.09 9.54 5.62
N ILE A 274 15.15 8.70 5.57
CA ILE A 274 15.48 7.89 4.41
C ILE A 274 15.29 6.42 4.80
N ARG A 275 14.53 5.68 3.98
CA ARG A 275 14.29 4.24 4.16
C ARG A 275 14.37 3.56 2.79
N ASP A 276 15.25 2.59 2.66
CA ASP A 276 15.55 1.90 1.39
C ASP A 276 15.89 2.87 0.25
N GLY A 277 16.62 3.96 0.55
CA GLY A 277 16.98 5.00 -0.41
C GLY A 277 15.82 5.94 -0.81
N ILE A 278 14.65 5.81 -0.21
CA ILE A 278 13.47 6.66 -0.45
C ILE A 278 13.40 7.72 0.66
N ILE A 279 13.29 8.99 0.27
CA ILE A 279 13.10 10.07 1.24
C ILE A 279 11.63 10.13 1.63
N VAL A 280 11.36 10.14 2.93
CA VAL A 280 10.01 10.24 3.49
C VAL A 280 9.89 11.51 4.30
N VAL A 281 9.04 12.43 3.86
CA VAL A 281 8.62 13.60 4.65
C VAL A 281 7.32 13.21 5.36
N PRO A 282 7.30 13.07 6.69
CA PRO A 282 6.13 12.59 7.42
C PRO A 282 4.98 13.59 7.40
N LYS A 283 3.80 13.14 7.86
CA LYS A 283 2.63 14.00 8.00
C LYS A 283 2.96 15.22 8.85
N ASP A 284 2.50 16.40 8.40
CA ASP A 284 2.78 17.71 8.99
C ASP A 284 4.29 18.05 9.05
N GLY A 285 5.14 17.28 8.37
CA GLY A 285 6.60 17.50 8.33
C GLY A 285 6.95 18.81 7.63
N VAL A 286 8.04 19.44 8.08
CA VAL A 286 8.51 20.73 7.57
C VAL A 286 9.94 20.60 7.09
N ILE A 287 10.17 20.88 5.83
CA ILE A 287 11.50 21.01 5.22
C ILE A 287 11.79 22.49 5.01
N GLN A 288 12.86 22.99 5.59
CA GLN A 288 13.23 24.39 5.51
C GLN A 288 13.69 24.79 4.07
N PRO A 289 13.53 26.07 3.68
CA PRO A 289 14.03 26.53 2.38
C PRO A 289 15.52 26.21 2.18
N GLY A 290 15.88 25.77 0.97
CA GLY A 290 17.27 25.47 0.58
C GLY A 290 17.84 24.19 1.18
N THR A 291 17.08 23.37 1.88
CA THR A 291 17.53 22.06 2.39
C THR A 291 17.96 21.15 1.24
N ILE A 292 19.10 20.48 1.38
CA ILE A 292 19.65 19.51 0.42
C ILE A 292 19.80 18.15 1.11
N VAL A 293 19.21 17.12 0.49
CA VAL A 293 19.24 15.73 0.96
C VAL A 293 19.67 14.81 -0.18
#